data_a3cce5b2e2fb87f8dfdf80368799cb26
#
_entry.id   a3cce5b2e2fb87f8dfdf80368799cb26
#
_cell.length_a   1.000
_cell.length_b   1.000
_cell.length_c   1.000
_cell.angle_alpha   90.00
_cell.angle_beta   90.00
_cell.angle_gamma   90.00
#
_symmetry.space_group_name_H-M   'P 1'
#
loop_
_entity.id
_entity.type
_entity.pdbx_description
1 polymer ?
#
loop_
_entity_poly.entity_id
_entity_poly.type
_entity_poly.pdbx_seq_one_letter_code
_entity_poly.pdbx_strand_id
1 'polypeptide(L)'
;MEPSGAINPQLVQEQRTQRTAAGMGNSAGKRRRSEGGVEETLVNLAEAEDVAREDLKSPLLASSSAGSTPHAAKDWENEGFFGREKPKFWVGPQVINLGNTIVGAGLMALPKVVEKLGIVMGCLSLLLVLLCTVKTLNYMLVESTRVGSTSFASVVKQRLGPRASLVTEVSIVINNIGLLIIYLRIISDVLIGNADYTGIITNFVKDGLITKPEFTVGLIAFCVLLPLCGLEKMNSLAAASTSGLSLALCFSAVTIALSCVEIHRNGLAGVSWGPNPKYFGADAVSDLLQVIGVFPVIFTSLVCHYNLLHVKEDLPPTHYNKMPKIVRLAGGGCVALYVMVASFGYVLFKDDVQGDVLLNFSCKSLEDLVGSRGCVVVAVLVRSLYAITLSMTFPLIHFALRQTEMGLLFARDRRTPLARWGVSLANLLVAYVLALKVPNIWTPLQITGAVAAGIIGFIIPSLLHLRVPEGPEKTTGGAVVAVLLLSLGVIVGAVTVYQLFTGGLG
;
A
#
# COMPACT_ATOMS: atom_id res chain seq x y z
N MET A 1 51.34 35.78 -26.60
CA MET A 1 50.70 37.09 -26.52
C MET A 1 49.45 36.97 -25.71
N GLU A 2 49.54 37.27 -24.42
CA GLU A 2 48.40 37.59 -23.53
C GLU A 2 47.89 39.00 -23.85
N PRO A 3 46.69 39.42 -23.43
CA PRO A 3 46.41 39.74 -22.02
C PRO A 3 44.99 39.38 -21.55
N SER A 4 44.81 38.95 -20.38
CA SER A 4 44.54 39.53 -19.03
C SER A 4 43.44 40.62 -19.01
N GLY A 5 42.39 40.38 -18.25
CA GLY A 5 41.34 41.31 -17.89
C GLY A 5 40.48 40.79 -16.72
N ALA A 6 41.09 40.68 -15.54
CA ALA A 6 40.36 40.43 -14.30
C ALA A 6 39.67 41.70 -13.79
N ILE A 7 38.38 41.73 -13.66
CA ILE A 7 37.57 42.83 -13.10
C ILE A 7 37.63 42.73 -11.57
N ASN A 8 38.16 43.82 -10.95
CA ASN A 8 38.34 43.97 -9.52
C ASN A 8 36.99 44.16 -8.79
N PRO A 9 36.64 43.31 -7.80
CA PRO A 9 35.35 43.36 -7.09
C PRO A 9 35.11 44.63 -6.25
N GLN A 10 36.15 45.42 -5.95
CA GLN A 10 36.00 46.62 -5.11
C GLN A 10 35.38 47.82 -5.86
N LEU A 11 35.46 47.89 -7.17
CA LEU A 11 34.85 48.96 -7.97
C LEU A 11 33.31 48.81 -8.13
N VAL A 12 32.76 47.64 -7.91
CA VAL A 12 31.31 47.41 -7.99
C VAL A 12 30.59 47.84 -6.70
N GLN A 13 31.33 47.90 -5.59
CA GLN A 13 30.76 48.27 -4.29
C GLN A 13 30.68 49.78 -4.09
N GLU A 14 31.62 50.55 -4.64
CA GLU A 14 31.60 52.03 -4.57
C GLU A 14 30.53 52.67 -5.46
N GLN A 15 30.17 52.06 -6.59
CA GLN A 15 29.09 52.58 -7.44
C GLN A 15 27.67 52.31 -6.88
N ARG A 16 27.53 51.40 -5.93
CA ARG A 16 26.24 51.17 -5.23
C ARG A 16 25.99 52.16 -4.11
N THR A 17 27.02 52.67 -3.46
CA THR A 17 26.89 53.61 -2.32
C THR A 17 26.62 55.03 -2.78
N GLN A 18 27.03 55.43 -4.00
CA GLN A 18 26.79 56.76 -4.54
C GLN A 18 25.40 56.97 -5.18
N ARG A 19 24.66 55.90 -5.49
CA ARG A 19 23.28 56.01 -5.99
C ARG A 19 22.20 56.10 -4.91
N THR A 20 22.52 55.82 -3.66
CA THR A 20 21.61 55.93 -2.51
C THR A 20 21.61 57.28 -1.82
N ALA A 21 22.55 58.16 -2.12
CA ALA A 21 22.68 59.49 -1.50
C ALA A 21 22.08 60.66 -2.30
N ALA A 22 21.60 60.44 -3.52
CA ALA A 22 21.10 61.49 -4.42
C ALA A 22 19.57 61.55 -4.58
N GLY A 23 18.80 60.87 -3.72
CA GLY A 23 17.34 60.71 -3.84
C GLY A 23 16.49 61.17 -2.65
N MET A 24 17.04 61.94 -1.71
CA MET A 24 16.26 62.50 -0.59
C MET A 24 16.23 64.04 -0.62
N GLY A 25 15.19 64.58 -1.22
CA GLY A 25 14.83 65.99 -1.16
C GLY A 25 13.39 66.22 -1.65
N ASN A 26 12.50 66.56 -0.71
CA ASN A 26 11.17 67.12 -0.87
C ASN A 26 10.00 66.27 -1.42
N SER A 27 9.20 65.71 -0.53
CA SER A 27 7.76 66.09 -0.42
C SER A 27 7.12 65.43 0.82
N ALA A 28 6.99 66.20 1.88
CA ALA A 28 6.16 65.90 3.02
C ALA A 28 4.68 66.09 2.66
N GLY A 29 3.82 65.13 2.91
CA GLY A 29 2.40 65.33 2.97
C GLY A 29 1.53 64.28 2.29
N LYS A 30 0.85 63.43 3.10
CA LYS A 30 -0.27 62.55 2.72
C LYS A 30 0.08 61.21 2.05
N ARG A 31 0.51 60.26 2.85
CA ARG A 31 0.12 58.83 2.65
C ARG A 31 0.65 57.95 3.82
N ARG A 32 0.07 58.12 5.00
CA ARG A 32 0.15 57.13 6.09
C ARG A 32 -1.10 56.26 6.06
N ARG A 33 -1.14 55.24 5.21
CA ARG A 33 -2.08 54.11 5.33
C ARG A 33 -1.90 53.01 4.25
N SER A 34 -0.70 52.79 3.70
CA SER A 34 -0.45 51.65 2.78
C SER A 34 0.93 51.00 2.85
N GLU A 35 1.81 51.44 3.74
CA GLU A 35 3.18 50.90 3.78
C GLU A 35 3.38 49.74 4.75
N GLY A 36 2.46 49.49 5.72
CA GLY A 36 2.57 48.35 6.64
C GLY A 36 2.29 46.99 6.01
N GLY A 37 1.58 46.95 4.89
CA GLY A 37 1.23 45.66 4.25
C GLY A 37 2.28 45.10 3.30
N VAL A 38 3.17 45.94 2.80
CA VAL A 38 4.20 45.51 1.83
C VAL A 38 5.46 45.04 2.56
N GLU A 39 5.82 45.67 3.68
CA GLU A 39 6.92 45.24 4.53
C GLU A 39 6.64 43.92 5.22
N GLU A 40 5.42 43.73 5.72
CA GLU A 40 4.97 42.46 6.32
C GLU A 40 4.91 41.31 5.28
N THR A 41 4.57 41.65 4.03
CA THR A 41 4.58 40.67 2.92
C THR A 41 6.00 40.32 2.46
N LEU A 42 6.94 41.27 2.50
CA LEU A 42 8.35 41.03 2.16
C LEU A 42 9.08 40.27 3.27
N VAL A 43 8.76 40.51 4.53
CA VAL A 43 9.30 39.75 5.67
C VAL A 43 8.78 38.29 5.61
N ASN A 44 7.50 38.11 5.33
CA ASN A 44 6.92 36.74 5.17
C ASN A 44 7.46 36.02 3.93
N LEU A 45 7.84 36.71 2.86
CA LEU A 45 8.50 36.11 1.69
C LEU A 45 9.97 35.77 1.97
N ALA A 46 10.69 36.58 2.74
CA ALA A 46 12.05 36.29 3.15
C ALA A 46 12.14 35.14 4.13
N GLU A 47 11.20 35.06 5.11
CA GLU A 47 11.07 33.90 6.00
C GLU A 47 10.66 32.61 5.25
N ALA A 48 9.81 32.73 4.21
CA ALA A 48 9.45 31.59 3.36
C ALA A 48 10.63 31.12 2.48
N GLU A 49 11.51 32.02 2.02
CA GLU A 49 12.74 31.66 1.30
C GLU A 49 13.79 31.02 2.22
N ASP A 50 13.92 31.49 3.45
CA ASP A 50 14.85 30.91 4.43
C ASP A 50 14.36 29.53 4.92
N VAL A 51 13.06 29.33 5.11
CA VAL A 51 12.46 28.01 5.40
C VAL A 51 12.64 27.07 4.19
N ALA A 52 12.51 27.55 2.96
CA ALA A 52 12.77 26.75 1.76
C ALA A 52 14.26 26.43 1.57
N ARG A 53 15.17 27.28 2.05
CA ARG A 53 16.62 27.04 2.05
C ARG A 53 17.07 26.09 3.15
N GLU A 54 16.40 26.07 4.29
CA GLU A 54 16.65 25.08 5.36
C GLU A 54 16.13 23.69 4.98
N ASP A 55 15.01 23.57 4.28
CA ASP A 55 14.51 22.30 3.74
C ASP A 55 15.43 21.75 2.61
N LEU A 56 16.17 22.59 1.90
CA LEU A 56 17.18 22.18 0.91
C LEU A 56 18.52 21.79 1.56
N LYS A 57 18.77 22.14 2.81
CA LYS A 57 19.90 21.67 3.62
C LYS A 57 19.51 20.42 4.42
N SER A 58 18.88 19.44 3.77
CA SER A 58 18.73 18.10 4.33
C SER A 58 20.10 17.41 4.43
N PRO A 59 20.29 16.46 5.34
CA PRO A 59 21.62 16.00 5.81
C PRO A 59 22.54 15.34 4.78
N LEU A 60 22.19 15.35 3.49
CA LEU A 60 23.01 14.77 2.41
C LEU A 60 24.23 15.64 2.00
N LEU A 61 24.30 16.91 2.40
CA LEU A 61 25.44 17.78 2.09
C LEU A 61 26.30 18.17 3.30
N ALA A 62 25.89 17.78 4.53
CA ALA A 62 26.65 18.05 5.75
C ALA A 62 27.68 16.98 6.13
N SER A 63 27.88 15.93 5.31
CA SER A 63 28.79 14.82 5.62
C SER A 63 30.19 14.94 5.05
N SER A 64 30.58 16.09 4.47
CA SER A 64 31.93 16.25 3.89
C SER A 64 32.95 16.97 4.79
N SER A 65 32.63 17.35 6.03
CA SER A 65 33.55 18.07 6.89
C SER A 65 33.53 17.76 8.38
N ALA A 66 33.15 16.55 8.79
CA ALA A 66 33.45 16.08 10.15
C ALA A 66 33.45 14.55 10.17
N GLY A 67 34.61 13.95 10.46
CA GLY A 67 34.82 12.52 10.53
C GLY A 67 34.06 11.83 11.65
N SER A 68 32.80 11.55 11.41
CA SER A 68 31.99 10.63 12.21
C SER A 68 31.13 9.80 11.26
N THR A 69 31.58 8.59 11.00
CA THR A 69 30.78 7.56 10.30
C THR A 69 29.47 7.33 11.06
N PRO A 70 28.30 7.35 10.37
CA PRO A 70 27.05 7.00 11.02
C PRO A 70 27.11 5.52 11.44
N HIS A 71 26.96 5.25 12.75
CA HIS A 71 26.92 3.90 13.32
C HIS A 71 25.89 2.98 12.67
N ALA A 72 24.84 3.53 12.07
CA ALA A 72 23.79 2.76 11.39
C ALA A 72 24.24 2.09 10.07
N ALA A 73 25.33 2.55 9.46
CA ALA A 73 25.86 1.95 8.22
C ALA A 73 26.77 0.75 8.47
N LYS A 74 27.23 0.56 9.71
CA LYS A 74 28.13 -0.55 10.08
C LYS A 74 27.42 -1.80 10.57
N ASP A 75 26.22 -1.68 11.16
CA ASP A 75 25.57 -2.80 11.83
C ASP A 75 25.00 -3.84 10.87
N TRP A 76 24.58 -3.45 9.66
CA TRP A 76 24.10 -4.42 8.67
C TRP A 76 25.20 -5.14 7.90
N GLU A 77 26.45 -4.66 7.96
CA GLU A 77 27.60 -5.36 7.40
C GLU A 77 28.07 -6.56 8.24
N ASN A 78 27.71 -6.60 9.54
CA ASN A 78 28.28 -7.57 10.49
C ASN A 78 27.33 -8.71 10.92
N GLU A 79 26.04 -8.68 10.61
CA GLU A 79 25.13 -9.78 10.94
C GLU A 79 25.02 -10.79 9.79
N GLY A 80 26.00 -11.66 9.65
CA GLY A 80 25.92 -12.85 8.81
C GLY A 80 25.17 -13.96 9.54
N PHE A 81 23.95 -14.30 9.11
CA PHE A 81 23.12 -15.39 9.67
C PHE A 81 23.70 -16.80 9.48
N PHE A 82 24.72 -16.97 8.66
CA PHE A 82 25.55 -18.18 8.53
C PHE A 82 26.95 -17.75 8.06
N GLY A 83 28.00 -18.10 8.78
CA GLY A 83 29.40 -17.73 8.58
C GLY A 83 30.01 -18.09 7.21
N ARG A 84 29.38 -17.69 6.11
CA ARG A 84 29.92 -17.72 4.73
C ARG A 84 30.21 -16.29 4.28
N GLU A 85 31.28 -16.11 3.51
CA GLU A 85 31.62 -14.86 2.84
C GLU A 85 30.36 -14.20 2.27
N LYS A 86 30.12 -12.93 2.67
CA LYS A 86 28.91 -12.18 2.30
C LYS A 86 28.84 -12.08 0.77
N PRO A 87 27.85 -12.71 0.13
CA PRO A 87 27.68 -12.54 -1.31
C PRO A 87 27.38 -11.06 -1.61
N LYS A 88 27.91 -10.57 -2.73
CA LYS A 88 27.61 -9.25 -3.30
C LYS A 88 26.14 -8.90 -3.08
N PHE A 89 25.86 -7.95 -2.22
CA PHE A 89 24.57 -7.41 -1.73
C PHE A 89 23.31 -8.20 -2.18
N TRP A 90 22.74 -8.97 -1.26
CA TRP A 90 21.53 -9.77 -1.52
C TRP A 90 20.26 -8.94 -1.33
N VAL A 91 19.36 -8.93 -2.33
CA VAL A 91 18.12 -8.16 -2.36
C VAL A 91 16.92 -8.87 -1.67
N GLY A 92 17.16 -10.06 -1.10
CA GLY A 92 16.12 -10.91 -0.52
C GLY A 92 15.27 -10.24 0.54
N PRO A 93 15.83 -9.57 1.55
CA PRO A 93 15.05 -8.91 2.59
C PRO A 93 14.05 -7.89 2.03
N GLN A 94 14.45 -7.09 1.04
CA GLN A 94 13.59 -6.10 0.40
C GLN A 94 12.50 -6.73 -0.46
N VAL A 95 12.81 -7.85 -1.13
CA VAL A 95 11.82 -8.65 -1.88
C VAL A 95 10.78 -9.22 -0.92
N ILE A 96 11.20 -9.77 0.24
CA ILE A 96 10.31 -10.30 1.28
C ILE A 96 9.45 -9.17 1.89
N ASN A 97 10.05 -8.03 2.22
CA ASN A 97 9.34 -6.90 2.81
C ASN A 97 8.26 -6.34 1.84
N LEU A 98 8.62 -6.12 0.58
CA LEU A 98 7.67 -5.69 -0.44
C LEU A 98 6.62 -6.78 -0.71
N GLY A 99 7.02 -8.06 -0.78
CA GLY A 99 6.14 -9.21 -0.93
C GLY A 99 5.12 -9.32 0.20
N ASN A 100 5.55 -9.15 1.46
CA ASN A 100 4.64 -9.17 2.60
C ASN A 100 3.66 -7.98 2.60
N THR A 101 4.04 -6.83 2.02
CA THR A 101 3.11 -5.71 1.82
C THR A 101 2.02 -6.05 0.79
N ILE A 102 2.37 -6.82 -0.25
CA ILE A 102 1.43 -7.28 -1.28
C ILE A 102 0.54 -8.40 -0.72
N VAL A 103 1.12 -9.42 -0.09
CA VAL A 103 0.39 -10.58 0.45
C VAL A 103 -0.35 -10.19 1.72
N GLY A 104 -1.62 -9.85 1.57
CA GLY A 104 -2.51 -9.43 2.65
C GLY A 104 -3.93 -10.01 2.47
N ALA A 105 -4.92 -9.30 2.97
CA ALA A 105 -6.33 -9.70 2.89
C ALA A 105 -6.83 -9.98 1.47
N GLY A 106 -6.22 -9.36 0.46
CA GLY A 106 -6.59 -9.57 -0.94
C GLY A 106 -6.51 -11.02 -1.37
N LEU A 107 -5.53 -11.79 -0.88
CA LEU A 107 -5.38 -13.21 -1.20
C LEU A 107 -6.66 -14.01 -0.90
N MET A 108 -7.40 -13.66 0.15
CA MET A 108 -8.60 -14.38 0.57
C MET A 108 -9.80 -14.16 -0.36
N ALA A 109 -9.83 -13.04 -1.07
CA ALA A 109 -10.93 -12.72 -1.98
C ALA A 109 -10.68 -13.21 -3.43
N LEU A 110 -9.44 -13.57 -3.78
CA LEU A 110 -9.09 -13.94 -5.16
C LEU A 110 -9.75 -15.23 -5.66
N PRO A 111 -10.02 -16.26 -4.87
CA PRO A 111 -10.81 -17.40 -5.34
C PRO A 111 -12.21 -16.99 -5.81
N LYS A 112 -12.84 -15.99 -5.19
CA LYS A 112 -14.14 -15.43 -5.63
C LYS A 112 -14.01 -14.64 -6.94
N VAL A 113 -12.87 -13.98 -7.17
CA VAL A 113 -12.55 -13.35 -8.47
C VAL A 113 -12.53 -14.41 -9.57
N VAL A 114 -11.84 -15.53 -9.32
CA VAL A 114 -11.73 -16.62 -10.30
C VAL A 114 -13.06 -17.34 -10.47
N GLU A 115 -13.86 -17.51 -9.42
CA GLU A 115 -15.21 -18.05 -9.52
C GLU A 115 -16.11 -17.21 -10.45
N LYS A 116 -16.03 -15.86 -10.33
CA LYS A 116 -16.80 -14.95 -11.19
C LYS A 116 -16.29 -14.99 -12.66
N LEU A 117 -14.99 -14.81 -12.86
CA LEU A 117 -14.40 -14.65 -14.20
C LEU A 117 -14.06 -15.98 -14.90
N GLY A 118 -14.07 -17.09 -14.18
CA GLY A 118 -13.47 -18.35 -14.60
C GLY A 118 -11.95 -18.35 -14.49
N ILE A 119 -11.35 -19.56 -14.52
CA ILE A 119 -9.90 -19.72 -14.30
C ILE A 119 -9.06 -18.90 -15.29
N VAL A 120 -9.37 -18.97 -16.58
CA VAL A 120 -8.54 -18.33 -17.62
C VAL A 120 -8.59 -16.82 -17.51
N MET A 121 -9.79 -16.22 -17.49
CA MET A 121 -9.91 -14.77 -17.39
C MET A 121 -9.46 -14.23 -16.04
N GLY A 122 -9.73 -14.95 -14.96
CA GLY A 122 -9.25 -14.58 -13.60
C GLY A 122 -7.72 -14.52 -13.53
N CYS A 123 -7.03 -15.56 -14.02
CA CYS A 123 -5.56 -15.58 -14.07
C CYS A 123 -4.99 -14.51 -15.00
N LEU A 124 -5.58 -14.30 -16.19
CA LEU A 124 -5.15 -13.26 -17.12
C LEU A 124 -5.34 -11.86 -16.51
N SER A 125 -6.43 -11.62 -15.79
CA SER A 125 -6.69 -10.34 -15.11
C SER A 125 -5.64 -10.07 -14.02
N LEU A 126 -5.25 -11.06 -13.22
CA LEU A 126 -4.18 -10.95 -12.23
C LEU A 126 -2.83 -10.62 -12.88
N LEU A 127 -2.48 -11.30 -13.97
CA LEU A 127 -1.25 -11.05 -14.72
C LEU A 127 -1.25 -9.65 -15.36
N LEU A 128 -2.37 -9.24 -15.95
CA LEU A 128 -2.53 -7.91 -16.53
C LEU A 128 -2.31 -6.83 -15.50
N VAL A 129 -3.00 -6.92 -14.35
CA VAL A 129 -2.88 -5.92 -13.28
C VAL A 129 -1.47 -5.93 -12.68
N LEU A 130 -0.79 -7.09 -12.58
CA LEU A 130 0.63 -7.13 -12.20
C LEU A 130 1.52 -6.33 -13.16
N LEU A 131 1.36 -6.55 -14.48
CA LEU A 131 2.15 -5.82 -15.48
C LEU A 131 1.92 -4.31 -15.37
N CYS A 132 0.66 -3.91 -15.21
CA CYS A 132 0.28 -2.51 -14.96
C CYS A 132 0.92 -1.97 -13.68
N THR A 133 0.83 -2.71 -12.57
CA THR A 133 1.41 -2.35 -11.27
C THR A 133 2.92 -2.21 -11.34
N VAL A 134 3.63 -3.17 -11.94
CA VAL A 134 5.09 -3.08 -12.12
C VAL A 134 5.46 -1.84 -12.94
N LYS A 135 4.67 -1.49 -13.95
CA LYS A 135 4.91 -0.32 -14.77
C LYS A 135 4.74 0.98 -13.98
N THR A 136 3.65 1.11 -13.23
CA THR A 136 3.37 2.29 -12.41
C THR A 136 4.36 2.44 -11.24
N LEU A 137 4.78 1.35 -10.61
CA LEU A 137 5.86 1.35 -9.61
C LEU A 137 7.18 1.86 -10.20
N ASN A 138 7.52 1.46 -11.44
CA ASN A 138 8.72 1.96 -12.11
C ASN A 138 8.60 3.46 -12.44
N TYR A 139 7.43 3.98 -12.84
CA TYR A 139 7.22 5.41 -13.01
C TYR A 139 7.53 6.17 -11.71
N MET A 140 7.04 5.66 -10.59
CA MET A 140 7.28 6.26 -9.28
C MET A 140 8.76 6.21 -8.87
N LEU A 141 9.48 5.11 -9.17
CA LEU A 141 10.91 4.98 -8.89
C LEU A 141 11.76 5.97 -9.69
N VAL A 142 11.44 6.15 -10.97
CA VAL A 142 12.12 7.12 -11.84
C VAL A 142 11.94 8.53 -11.29
N GLU A 143 10.71 8.93 -10.98
CA GLU A 143 10.43 10.26 -10.45
C GLU A 143 11.01 10.48 -9.05
N SER A 144 10.96 9.48 -8.17
CA SER A 144 11.64 9.51 -6.86
C SER A 144 13.16 9.74 -7.00
N THR A 145 13.79 9.15 -8.01
CA THR A 145 15.23 9.33 -8.25
C THR A 145 15.52 10.73 -8.79
N ARG A 146 14.68 11.26 -9.68
CA ARG A 146 14.82 12.61 -10.24
C ARG A 146 14.62 13.70 -9.20
N VAL A 147 13.66 13.52 -8.31
CA VAL A 147 13.35 14.47 -7.23
C VAL A 147 14.35 14.34 -6.07
N GLY A 148 15.04 13.21 -5.96
CA GLY A 148 15.92 12.91 -4.83
C GLY A 148 15.17 12.65 -3.51
N SER A 149 13.90 12.21 -3.58
CA SER A 149 13.07 11.99 -2.40
C SER A 149 12.59 10.53 -2.29
N THR A 150 12.56 10.01 -1.07
CA THR A 150 12.00 8.69 -0.72
C THR A 150 10.58 8.78 -0.15
N SER A 151 9.98 9.98 -0.08
CA SER A 151 8.59 10.17 0.31
C SER A 151 7.68 10.28 -0.90
N PHE A 152 6.62 9.45 -0.97
CA PHE A 152 5.65 9.48 -2.08
C PHE A 152 4.95 10.84 -2.17
N ALA A 153 4.45 11.35 -1.04
CA ALA A 153 3.80 12.67 -0.98
C ALA A 153 4.74 13.80 -1.43
N SER A 154 6.02 13.75 -1.03
CA SER A 154 7.02 14.74 -1.44
C SER A 154 7.29 14.71 -2.95
N VAL A 155 7.42 13.52 -3.54
CA VAL A 155 7.57 13.37 -5.00
C VAL A 155 6.37 13.96 -5.73
N VAL A 156 5.14 13.63 -5.28
CA VAL A 156 3.91 14.15 -5.88
C VAL A 156 3.80 15.66 -5.71
N LYS A 157 4.11 16.20 -4.52
CA LYS A 157 4.07 17.64 -4.24
C LYS A 157 4.99 18.43 -5.19
N GLN A 158 6.22 17.97 -5.40
CA GLN A 158 7.19 18.63 -6.25
C GLN A 158 6.85 18.56 -7.74
N ARG A 159 6.22 17.44 -8.18
CA ARG A 159 5.93 17.19 -9.61
C ARG A 159 4.53 17.61 -10.04
N LEU A 160 3.52 17.39 -9.21
CA LEU A 160 2.11 17.63 -9.52
C LEU A 160 1.48 18.75 -8.68
N GLY A 161 2.20 19.24 -7.66
CA GLY A 161 1.76 20.33 -6.79
C GLY A 161 1.07 19.86 -5.50
N PRO A 162 0.77 20.82 -4.57
CA PRO A 162 0.30 20.51 -3.22
C PRO A 162 -1.08 19.85 -3.20
N ARG A 163 -1.98 20.19 -4.12
CA ARG A 163 -3.32 19.59 -4.19
C ARG A 163 -3.24 18.09 -4.53
N ALA A 164 -2.40 17.71 -5.49
CA ALA A 164 -2.20 16.31 -5.85
C ALA A 164 -1.52 15.53 -4.70
N SER A 165 -0.60 16.15 -3.96
CA SER A 165 -0.01 15.56 -2.75
C SER A 165 -1.07 15.27 -1.70
N LEU A 166 -1.95 16.23 -1.41
CA LEU A 166 -3.05 16.04 -0.45
C LEU A 166 -3.98 14.89 -0.88
N VAL A 167 -4.37 14.84 -2.15
CA VAL A 167 -5.19 13.73 -2.68
C VAL A 167 -4.48 12.39 -2.51
N THR A 168 -3.18 12.33 -2.76
CA THR A 168 -2.38 11.12 -2.58
C THR A 168 -2.35 10.68 -1.11
N GLU A 169 -2.07 11.60 -0.19
CA GLU A 169 -2.00 11.32 1.25
C GLU A 169 -3.36 10.87 1.80
N VAL A 170 -4.45 11.55 1.44
CA VAL A 170 -5.82 11.15 1.81
C VAL A 170 -6.15 9.77 1.24
N SER A 171 -5.75 9.48 0.00
CA SER A 171 -5.96 8.16 -0.60
C SER A 171 -5.16 7.07 0.12
N ILE A 172 -3.93 7.36 0.57
CA ILE A 172 -3.14 6.42 1.38
C ILE A 172 -3.83 6.15 2.73
N VAL A 173 -4.38 7.18 3.37
CA VAL A 173 -5.14 7.05 4.63
C VAL A 173 -6.37 6.16 4.42
N ILE A 174 -7.18 6.44 3.39
CA ILE A 174 -8.38 5.64 3.07
C ILE A 174 -8.00 4.18 2.75
N ASN A 175 -6.95 3.97 1.95
CA ASN A 175 -6.47 2.63 1.62
C ASN A 175 -6.09 1.84 2.87
N ASN A 176 -5.26 2.43 3.72
CA ASN A 176 -4.71 1.71 4.86
C ASN A 176 -5.75 1.50 5.96
N ILE A 177 -6.63 2.47 6.23
CA ILE A 177 -7.78 2.27 7.15
C ILE A 177 -8.69 1.16 6.61
N GLY A 178 -9.01 1.18 5.30
CA GLY A 178 -9.80 0.12 4.67
C GLY A 178 -9.16 -1.27 4.85
N LEU A 179 -7.86 -1.40 4.66
CA LEU A 179 -7.14 -2.65 4.91
C LEU A 179 -7.19 -3.08 6.40
N LEU A 180 -7.05 -2.15 7.34
CA LEU A 180 -7.18 -2.48 8.78
C LEU A 180 -8.58 -3.00 9.13
N ILE A 181 -9.63 -2.39 8.55
CA ILE A 181 -11.02 -2.85 8.70
C ILE A 181 -11.18 -4.28 8.19
N ILE A 182 -10.68 -4.55 6.98
CA ILE A 182 -10.73 -5.86 6.34
C ILE A 182 -9.99 -6.91 7.19
N TYR A 183 -8.79 -6.57 7.70
CA TYR A 183 -8.01 -7.48 8.56
C TYR A 183 -8.76 -7.84 9.84
N LEU A 184 -9.33 -6.85 10.54
CA LEU A 184 -10.12 -7.09 11.74
C LEU A 184 -11.39 -7.90 11.43
N ARG A 185 -12.02 -7.67 10.26
CA ARG A 185 -13.17 -8.45 9.83
C ARG A 185 -12.79 -9.91 9.58
N ILE A 186 -11.71 -10.19 8.86
CA ILE A 186 -11.22 -11.56 8.66
C ILE A 186 -10.88 -12.24 9.99
N ILE A 187 -10.20 -11.54 10.89
CA ILE A 187 -9.88 -12.07 12.23
C ILE A 187 -11.17 -12.42 12.99
N SER A 188 -12.20 -11.57 12.89
CA SER A 188 -13.52 -11.85 13.46
C SER A 188 -14.15 -13.10 12.86
N ASP A 189 -14.17 -13.21 11.53
CA ASP A 189 -14.76 -14.35 10.81
C ASP A 189 -14.02 -15.67 11.10
N VAL A 190 -12.70 -15.61 11.25
CA VAL A 190 -11.88 -16.75 11.65
C VAL A 190 -12.21 -17.23 13.06
N LEU A 191 -12.33 -16.32 14.01
CA LEU A 191 -12.47 -16.68 15.42
C LEU A 191 -13.90 -17.00 15.81
N ILE A 192 -14.84 -16.22 15.34
CA ILE A 192 -16.26 -16.29 15.72
C ILE A 192 -17.11 -16.91 14.62
N GLY A 193 -16.75 -16.63 13.35
CA GLY A 193 -17.56 -17.03 12.20
C GLY A 193 -18.65 -16.02 11.87
N ASN A 194 -19.64 -16.50 11.11
CA ASN A 194 -20.85 -15.76 10.75
C ASN A 194 -22.08 -16.67 10.89
N ALA A 195 -23.24 -16.22 10.37
CA ALA A 195 -24.49 -16.99 10.47
C ALA A 195 -24.41 -18.38 9.82
N ASP A 196 -23.61 -18.54 8.76
CA ASP A 196 -23.53 -19.77 7.97
C ASP A 196 -22.34 -20.67 8.32
N TYR A 197 -21.28 -20.09 8.89
CA TYR A 197 -20.00 -20.75 9.13
C TYR A 197 -19.48 -20.48 10.55
N THR A 198 -19.24 -21.56 11.31
CA THR A 198 -18.68 -21.47 12.67
C THR A 198 -17.23 -21.03 12.65
N GLY A 199 -16.80 -20.21 13.61
CA GLY A 199 -15.42 -19.83 13.83
C GLY A 199 -14.64 -20.84 14.70
N ILE A 200 -13.37 -20.55 14.98
CA ILE A 200 -12.55 -21.40 15.85
C ILE A 200 -13.15 -21.46 17.26
N ILE A 201 -13.48 -20.31 17.87
CA ILE A 201 -14.00 -20.24 19.24
C ILE A 201 -15.39 -20.87 19.31
N THR A 202 -16.27 -20.56 18.37
CA THR A 202 -17.65 -21.03 18.37
C THR A 202 -17.79 -22.51 18.05
N ASN A 203 -16.75 -23.17 17.54
CA ASN A 203 -16.69 -24.63 17.45
C ASN A 203 -16.57 -25.31 18.83
N PHE A 204 -15.95 -24.65 19.80
CA PHE A 204 -15.68 -25.22 21.12
C PHE A 204 -16.57 -24.63 22.22
N VAL A 205 -16.98 -23.37 22.08
CA VAL A 205 -17.78 -22.63 23.05
C VAL A 205 -19.06 -22.12 22.37
N LYS A 206 -20.22 -22.60 22.79
CA LYS A 206 -21.49 -22.24 22.17
C LYS A 206 -21.99 -20.86 22.61
N ASP A 207 -21.87 -20.54 23.90
CA ASP A 207 -22.38 -19.30 24.48
C ASP A 207 -21.38 -18.70 25.49
N GLY A 208 -21.24 -17.39 25.47
CA GLY A 208 -20.36 -16.67 26.40
C GLY A 208 -19.94 -15.30 25.90
N LEU A 209 -19.22 -14.58 26.72
CA LEU A 209 -18.70 -13.26 26.34
C LEU A 209 -17.71 -13.34 25.17
N ILE A 210 -16.91 -14.41 25.13
CA ILE A 210 -15.89 -14.65 24.09
C ILE A 210 -16.48 -15.08 22.74
N THR A 211 -17.77 -15.43 22.66
CA THR A 211 -18.44 -15.70 21.37
C THR A 211 -19.06 -14.46 20.75
N LYS A 212 -19.03 -13.31 21.47
CA LYS A 212 -19.51 -12.04 20.96
C LYS A 212 -18.40 -11.35 20.15
N PRO A 213 -18.64 -10.98 18.86
CA PRO A 213 -17.65 -10.32 18.03
C PRO A 213 -17.09 -9.03 18.67
N GLU A 214 -17.97 -8.25 19.32
CA GLU A 214 -17.58 -6.99 19.95
C GLU A 214 -16.52 -7.20 21.01
N PHE A 215 -16.67 -8.22 21.84
CA PHE A 215 -15.71 -8.49 22.91
C PHE A 215 -14.40 -9.07 22.38
N THR A 216 -14.48 -10.10 21.55
CA THR A 216 -13.28 -10.85 21.10
C THR A 216 -12.43 -10.05 20.13
N VAL A 217 -13.05 -9.36 19.16
CA VAL A 217 -12.31 -8.48 18.25
C VAL A 217 -11.74 -7.30 19.01
N GLY A 218 -12.48 -6.74 19.98
CA GLY A 218 -11.99 -5.69 20.86
C GLY A 218 -10.78 -6.13 21.67
N LEU A 219 -10.84 -7.31 22.29
CA LEU A 219 -9.72 -7.86 23.04
C LEU A 219 -8.46 -8.00 22.18
N ILE A 220 -8.58 -8.53 20.96
CA ILE A 220 -7.45 -8.69 20.05
C ILE A 220 -6.95 -7.32 19.59
N ALA A 221 -7.84 -6.42 19.19
CA ALA A 221 -7.46 -5.10 18.72
C ALA A 221 -6.67 -4.33 19.77
N PHE A 222 -7.17 -4.24 21.00
CA PHE A 222 -6.58 -3.37 22.03
C PHE A 222 -5.51 -4.06 22.86
N CYS A 223 -5.59 -5.39 23.13
CA CYS A 223 -4.59 -6.09 23.92
C CYS A 223 -3.45 -6.71 23.11
N VAL A 224 -3.67 -7.01 21.82
CA VAL A 224 -2.65 -7.63 20.96
C VAL A 224 -2.14 -6.66 19.90
N LEU A 225 -3.05 -6.12 19.06
CA LEU A 225 -2.63 -5.32 17.91
C LEU A 225 -2.16 -3.93 18.30
N LEU A 226 -2.77 -3.26 19.28
CA LEU A 226 -2.34 -1.93 19.73
C LEU A 226 -0.90 -1.90 20.25
N PRO A 227 -0.45 -2.81 21.12
CA PRO A 227 0.96 -2.90 21.52
C PRO A 227 1.91 -3.15 20.33
N LEU A 228 1.53 -4.04 19.39
CA LEU A 228 2.31 -4.30 18.19
C LEU A 228 2.42 -3.06 17.29
N CYS A 229 1.36 -2.27 17.19
CA CYS A 229 1.35 -1.00 16.46
C CYS A 229 2.20 0.09 17.13
N GLY A 230 2.52 -0.05 18.40
CA GLY A 230 3.41 0.85 19.14
C GLY A 230 4.88 0.77 18.74
N LEU A 231 5.30 -0.29 18.02
CA LEU A 231 6.67 -0.46 17.57
C LEU A 231 7.09 0.69 16.63
N GLU A 232 8.25 1.28 16.90
CA GLU A 232 8.70 2.52 16.24
C GLU A 232 9.54 2.29 14.99
N LYS A 233 10.14 1.10 14.82
CA LYS A 233 11.12 0.82 13.75
C LYS A 233 10.65 -0.29 12.83
N MET A 234 10.73 -0.06 11.53
CA MET A 234 10.48 -1.07 10.49
C MET A 234 11.37 -2.31 10.64
N ASN A 235 12.62 -2.15 11.10
CA ASN A 235 13.55 -3.28 11.29
C ASN A 235 13.06 -4.28 12.35
N SER A 236 12.30 -3.84 13.36
CA SER A 236 11.66 -4.75 14.32
C SER A 236 10.51 -5.56 13.70
N LEU A 237 9.99 -5.09 12.55
CA LEU A 237 8.91 -5.74 11.79
C LEU A 237 9.43 -6.70 10.70
N ALA A 238 10.73 -6.74 10.43
CA ALA A 238 11.31 -7.63 9.41
C ALA A 238 11.08 -9.12 9.74
N ALA A 239 11.22 -9.50 11.00
CA ALA A 239 10.90 -10.86 11.45
C ALA A 239 9.40 -11.17 11.27
N ALA A 240 8.52 -10.22 11.59
CA ALA A 240 7.08 -10.34 11.38
C ALA A 240 6.75 -10.49 9.88
N SER A 241 7.43 -9.72 8.99
CA SER A 241 7.26 -9.84 7.54
C SER A 241 7.64 -11.22 7.01
N THR A 242 8.78 -11.75 7.46
CA THR A 242 9.23 -13.08 7.04
C THR A 242 8.29 -14.17 7.54
N SER A 243 7.85 -14.08 8.81
CA SER A 243 6.90 -15.03 9.39
C SER A 243 5.55 -14.98 8.68
N GLY A 244 5.02 -13.78 8.41
CA GLY A 244 3.75 -13.60 7.70
C GLY A 244 3.75 -14.23 6.32
N LEU A 245 4.79 -13.98 5.52
CA LEU A 245 4.91 -14.59 4.19
C LEU A 245 5.07 -16.11 4.24
N SER A 246 5.84 -16.64 5.20
CA SER A 246 6.00 -18.09 5.39
C SER A 246 4.68 -18.77 5.75
N LEU A 247 3.87 -18.16 6.63
CA LEU A 247 2.56 -18.68 7.01
C LEU A 247 1.56 -18.64 5.83
N ALA A 248 1.61 -17.58 5.00
CA ALA A 248 0.81 -17.51 3.78
C ALA A 248 1.19 -18.60 2.76
N LEU A 249 2.47 -18.95 2.66
CA LEU A 249 2.94 -20.08 1.85
C LEU A 249 2.45 -21.41 2.40
N CYS A 250 2.46 -21.62 3.73
CA CYS A 250 1.90 -22.80 4.37
C CYS A 250 0.40 -22.93 4.10
N PHE A 251 -0.36 -21.83 4.25
CA PHE A 251 -1.79 -21.79 3.88
C PHE A 251 -2.00 -22.23 2.43
N SER A 252 -1.21 -21.68 1.51
CA SER A 252 -1.32 -22.00 0.08
C SER A 252 -1.02 -23.46 -0.20
N ALA A 253 -0.02 -24.04 0.45
CA ALA A 253 0.34 -25.44 0.30
C ALA A 253 -0.82 -26.37 0.77
N VAL A 254 -1.47 -26.05 1.90
CA VAL A 254 -2.64 -26.80 2.39
C VAL A 254 -3.82 -26.68 1.42
N THR A 255 -4.09 -25.47 0.90
CA THR A 255 -5.16 -25.26 -0.09
C THR A 255 -4.92 -26.10 -1.34
N ILE A 256 -3.71 -26.09 -1.89
CA ILE A 256 -3.33 -26.88 -3.07
C ILE A 256 -3.48 -28.39 -2.79
N ALA A 257 -3.00 -28.88 -1.63
CA ALA A 257 -3.09 -30.29 -1.27
C ALA A 257 -4.56 -30.77 -1.19
N LEU A 258 -5.44 -29.99 -0.54
CA LEU A 258 -6.87 -30.30 -0.47
C LEU A 258 -7.53 -30.27 -1.84
N SER A 259 -7.19 -29.31 -2.67
CA SER A 259 -7.69 -29.21 -4.04
C SER A 259 -7.25 -30.40 -4.90
N CYS A 260 -6.02 -30.89 -4.74
CA CYS A 260 -5.58 -32.13 -5.40
C CYS A 260 -6.39 -33.36 -4.98
N VAL A 261 -6.75 -33.44 -3.69
CA VAL A 261 -7.65 -34.52 -3.21
C VAL A 261 -9.05 -34.38 -3.81
N GLU A 262 -9.60 -33.15 -3.87
CA GLU A 262 -10.90 -32.87 -4.50
C GLU A 262 -10.89 -33.27 -5.98
N ILE A 263 -9.85 -32.86 -6.73
CA ILE A 263 -9.68 -33.23 -8.14
C ILE A 263 -9.58 -34.75 -8.32
N HIS A 264 -8.86 -35.44 -7.44
CA HIS A 264 -8.74 -36.90 -7.52
C HIS A 264 -10.05 -37.63 -7.29
N ARG A 265 -10.93 -37.12 -6.39
CA ARG A 265 -12.22 -37.71 -6.07
C ARG A 265 -13.34 -37.39 -7.05
N ASN A 266 -13.46 -36.07 -7.37
CA ASN A 266 -14.64 -35.53 -8.06
C ASN A 266 -14.27 -34.94 -9.44
N GLY A 267 -13.00 -34.95 -9.83
CA GLY A 267 -12.53 -34.34 -11.07
C GLY A 267 -12.70 -32.82 -11.08
N LEU A 268 -12.73 -32.27 -12.28
CA LEU A 268 -12.93 -30.83 -12.53
C LEU A 268 -14.38 -30.49 -12.91
N ALA A 269 -15.35 -31.37 -12.65
CA ALA A 269 -16.75 -31.10 -12.90
C ALA A 269 -17.24 -29.91 -12.05
N GLY A 270 -17.98 -28.98 -12.65
CA GLY A 270 -18.46 -27.75 -12.02
C GLY A 270 -17.44 -26.62 -11.97
N VAL A 271 -16.24 -26.78 -12.55
CA VAL A 271 -15.25 -25.70 -12.65
C VAL A 271 -15.44 -24.95 -13.97
N SER A 272 -15.68 -23.64 -13.90
CA SER A 272 -15.80 -22.78 -15.06
C SER A 272 -14.43 -22.29 -15.53
N TRP A 273 -14.09 -22.55 -16.79
CA TRP A 273 -12.84 -22.06 -17.40
C TRP A 273 -12.96 -20.63 -17.91
N GLY A 274 -14.18 -20.23 -18.35
CA GLY A 274 -14.55 -18.87 -18.76
C GLY A 274 -15.50 -18.21 -17.76
N PRO A 275 -16.07 -17.04 -18.12
CA PRO A 275 -17.02 -16.33 -17.25
C PRO A 275 -18.14 -17.23 -16.75
N ASN A 276 -18.41 -17.20 -15.45
CA ASN A 276 -19.40 -18.08 -14.84
C ASN A 276 -20.82 -17.63 -15.22
N PRO A 277 -21.65 -18.49 -15.85
CA PRO A 277 -23.00 -18.15 -16.28
C PRO A 277 -23.93 -17.63 -15.16
N LYS A 278 -23.59 -17.88 -13.90
CA LYS A 278 -24.32 -17.36 -12.73
C LYS A 278 -24.28 -15.82 -12.67
N TYR A 279 -23.24 -15.19 -13.19
CA TYR A 279 -23.02 -13.74 -13.10
C TYR A 279 -23.11 -13.04 -14.46
N PHE A 280 -23.06 -13.81 -15.56
CA PHE A 280 -22.96 -13.30 -16.92
C PHE A 280 -24.09 -13.84 -17.82
N GLY A 281 -24.44 -13.10 -18.86
CA GLY A 281 -25.43 -13.51 -19.85
C GLY A 281 -26.74 -12.74 -19.78
N ALA A 282 -26.84 -11.66 -18.96
CA ALA A 282 -28.02 -10.81 -18.94
C ALA A 282 -28.05 -9.88 -20.17
N ASP A 283 -27.01 -9.10 -20.35
CA ASP A 283 -26.74 -8.23 -21.51
C ASP A 283 -25.27 -7.79 -21.50
N ALA A 284 -24.77 -7.32 -22.66
CA ALA A 284 -23.36 -6.98 -22.83
C ALA A 284 -22.87 -5.85 -21.89
N VAL A 285 -23.74 -4.91 -21.51
CA VAL A 285 -23.39 -3.80 -20.63
C VAL A 285 -23.27 -4.31 -19.20
N SER A 286 -24.24 -5.10 -18.73
CA SER A 286 -24.21 -5.74 -17.42
C SER A 286 -22.99 -6.65 -17.27
N ASP A 287 -22.72 -7.46 -18.30
CA ASP A 287 -21.55 -8.35 -18.32
C ASP A 287 -20.23 -7.56 -18.22
N LEU A 288 -20.11 -6.47 -18.96
CA LEU A 288 -18.95 -5.58 -18.90
C LEU A 288 -18.80 -4.95 -17.50
N LEU A 289 -19.90 -4.50 -16.89
CA LEU A 289 -19.89 -3.93 -15.55
C LEU A 289 -19.47 -4.97 -14.49
N GLN A 290 -19.89 -6.23 -14.63
CA GLN A 290 -19.46 -7.32 -13.77
C GLN A 290 -17.96 -7.59 -13.89
N VAL A 291 -17.41 -7.63 -15.11
CA VAL A 291 -15.96 -7.77 -15.34
C VAL A 291 -15.21 -6.61 -14.69
N ILE A 292 -15.61 -5.35 -14.94
CA ILE A 292 -14.94 -4.17 -14.40
C ILE A 292 -15.06 -4.13 -12.86
N GLY A 293 -16.21 -4.54 -12.30
CA GLY A 293 -16.48 -4.54 -10.86
C GLY A 293 -15.60 -5.50 -10.03
N VAL A 294 -14.88 -6.41 -10.67
CA VAL A 294 -13.93 -7.30 -9.99
C VAL A 294 -12.53 -6.66 -9.87
N PHE A 295 -12.15 -5.75 -10.78
CA PHE A 295 -10.82 -5.14 -10.80
C PHE A 295 -10.44 -4.39 -9.52
N PRO A 296 -11.34 -3.69 -8.80
CA PRO A 296 -10.98 -3.05 -7.52
C PRO A 296 -10.41 -4.02 -6.50
N VAL A 297 -10.94 -5.25 -6.44
CA VAL A 297 -10.43 -6.29 -5.52
C VAL A 297 -9.00 -6.69 -5.92
N ILE A 298 -8.73 -6.84 -7.23
CA ILE A 298 -7.39 -7.13 -7.74
C ILE A 298 -6.44 -5.94 -7.48
N PHE A 299 -6.92 -4.69 -7.65
CA PHE A 299 -6.13 -3.48 -7.36
C PHE A 299 -5.72 -3.43 -5.90
N THR A 300 -6.66 -3.62 -4.97
CA THR A 300 -6.37 -3.66 -3.53
C THR A 300 -5.37 -4.77 -3.19
N SER A 301 -5.47 -5.92 -3.86
CA SER A 301 -4.60 -7.07 -3.62
C SER A 301 -3.16 -6.83 -4.08
N LEU A 302 -2.92 -5.95 -5.07
CA LEU A 302 -1.60 -5.73 -5.67
C LEU A 302 -1.00 -4.35 -5.35
N VAL A 303 -1.76 -3.43 -4.72
CA VAL A 303 -1.27 -2.10 -4.41
C VAL A 303 -0.25 -2.14 -3.28
N CYS A 304 0.98 -1.78 -3.58
CA CYS A 304 2.07 -1.62 -2.61
C CYS A 304 2.81 -0.28 -2.77
N HIS A 305 2.24 0.63 -3.56
CA HIS A 305 2.84 1.90 -3.94
C HIS A 305 3.18 2.77 -2.73
N TYR A 306 2.33 2.77 -1.71
CA TYR A 306 2.52 3.54 -0.48
C TYR A 306 3.76 3.08 0.32
N ASN A 307 4.19 1.83 0.17
CA ASN A 307 5.34 1.27 0.88
C ASN A 307 6.61 1.18 0.00
N LEU A 308 6.50 1.34 -1.33
CA LEU A 308 7.63 1.19 -2.27
C LEU A 308 8.84 2.04 -1.89
N LEU A 309 8.60 3.32 -1.58
CA LEU A 309 9.68 4.26 -1.32
C LEU A 309 10.29 4.07 0.08
N HIS A 310 9.54 3.53 1.04
CA HIS A 310 10.10 3.10 2.33
C HIS A 310 11.05 1.91 2.13
N VAL A 311 10.68 0.92 1.29
CA VAL A 311 11.59 -0.19 0.92
C VAL A 311 12.83 0.32 0.19
N LYS A 312 12.70 1.38 -0.64
CA LYS A 312 13.86 2.03 -1.28
C LYS A 312 14.77 2.72 -0.26
N GLU A 313 14.20 3.34 0.77
CA GLU A 313 14.94 4.04 1.83
C GLU A 313 15.80 3.06 2.68
N ASP A 314 15.33 1.82 2.85
CA ASP A 314 16.08 0.76 3.53
C ASP A 314 17.31 0.27 2.74
N LEU A 315 17.48 0.70 1.48
CA LEU A 315 18.62 0.36 0.65
C LEU A 315 19.72 1.42 0.74
N PRO A 316 21.00 1.01 0.69
CA PRO A 316 22.07 1.97 0.45
C PRO A 316 21.86 2.72 -0.88
N PRO A 317 22.13 4.03 -0.97
CA PRO A 317 21.95 4.80 -2.19
C PRO A 317 22.66 4.22 -3.43
N THR A 318 23.80 3.59 -3.24
CA THR A 318 24.56 2.87 -4.28
C THR A 318 23.81 1.68 -4.90
N HIS A 319 22.73 1.22 -4.25
CA HIS A 319 21.95 0.05 -4.67
C HIS A 319 20.52 0.40 -5.12
N TYR A 320 20.15 1.67 -5.22
CA TYR A 320 18.82 2.09 -5.70
C TYR A 320 18.49 1.59 -7.12
N ASN A 321 19.51 1.34 -7.94
CA ASN A 321 19.36 0.74 -9.27
C ASN A 321 18.83 -0.71 -9.25
N LYS A 322 18.84 -1.38 -8.08
CA LYS A 322 18.28 -2.73 -7.92
C LYS A 322 16.78 -2.73 -7.65
N MET A 323 16.16 -1.58 -7.32
CA MET A 323 14.72 -1.48 -7.04
C MET A 323 13.83 -2.06 -8.14
N PRO A 324 14.04 -1.82 -9.44
CA PRO A 324 13.21 -2.45 -10.48
C PRO A 324 13.29 -3.98 -10.49
N LYS A 325 14.41 -4.57 -10.08
CA LYS A 325 14.56 -6.02 -9.92
C LYS A 325 13.77 -6.52 -8.70
N ILE A 326 13.84 -5.80 -7.57
CA ILE A 326 13.08 -6.10 -6.35
C ILE A 326 11.59 -6.10 -6.65
N VAL A 327 11.08 -5.06 -7.31
CA VAL A 327 9.66 -4.93 -7.71
C VAL A 327 9.21 -6.12 -8.56
N ARG A 328 10.00 -6.49 -9.57
CA ARG A 328 9.65 -7.63 -10.45
C ARG A 328 9.66 -8.97 -9.73
N LEU A 329 10.63 -9.20 -8.84
CA LEU A 329 10.73 -10.45 -8.09
C LEU A 329 9.60 -10.55 -7.04
N ALA A 330 9.34 -9.49 -6.28
CA ALA A 330 8.27 -9.47 -5.29
C ALA A 330 6.90 -9.59 -5.96
N GLY A 331 6.61 -8.75 -6.96
CA GLY A 331 5.35 -8.77 -7.67
C GLY A 331 5.10 -10.09 -8.40
N GLY A 332 6.11 -10.61 -9.11
CA GLY A 332 6.02 -11.90 -9.81
C GLY A 332 5.80 -13.07 -8.86
N GLY A 333 6.52 -13.13 -7.74
CA GLY A 333 6.35 -14.16 -6.72
C GLY A 333 4.96 -14.10 -6.08
N CYS A 334 4.48 -12.90 -5.74
CA CYS A 334 3.15 -12.73 -5.16
C CYS A 334 2.02 -13.10 -6.12
N VAL A 335 2.13 -12.72 -7.42
CA VAL A 335 1.09 -13.10 -8.39
C VAL A 335 1.12 -14.60 -8.69
N ALA A 336 2.29 -15.24 -8.73
CA ALA A 336 2.34 -16.70 -8.84
C ALA A 336 1.60 -17.37 -7.66
N LEU A 337 1.82 -16.89 -6.43
CA LEU A 337 1.08 -17.33 -5.25
C LEU A 337 -0.43 -17.07 -5.37
N TYR A 338 -0.81 -15.88 -5.84
CA TYR A 338 -2.20 -15.48 -6.03
C TYR A 338 -2.93 -16.33 -7.06
N VAL A 339 -2.31 -16.59 -8.20
CA VAL A 339 -2.85 -17.48 -9.25
C VAL A 339 -3.05 -18.89 -8.71
N MET A 340 -2.09 -19.42 -7.95
CA MET A 340 -2.21 -20.73 -7.33
C MET A 340 -3.39 -20.75 -6.33
N VAL A 341 -3.42 -19.86 -5.35
CA VAL A 341 -4.46 -19.85 -4.32
C VAL A 341 -5.84 -19.57 -4.91
N ALA A 342 -5.94 -18.63 -5.85
CA ALA A 342 -7.18 -18.29 -6.50
C ALA A 342 -7.77 -19.47 -7.30
N SER A 343 -6.93 -20.12 -8.12
CA SER A 343 -7.37 -21.24 -8.96
C SER A 343 -7.67 -22.49 -8.12
N PHE A 344 -6.77 -22.89 -7.24
CA PHE A 344 -6.99 -24.08 -6.42
C PHE A 344 -8.07 -23.86 -5.36
N GLY A 345 -8.20 -22.67 -4.78
CA GLY A 345 -9.30 -22.32 -3.89
C GLY A 345 -10.66 -22.37 -4.59
N TYR A 346 -10.72 -21.89 -5.84
CA TYR A 346 -11.93 -22.03 -6.65
C TYR A 346 -12.22 -23.50 -7.01
N VAL A 347 -11.23 -24.28 -7.41
CA VAL A 347 -11.42 -25.71 -7.69
C VAL A 347 -11.91 -26.49 -6.46
N LEU A 348 -11.43 -26.12 -5.27
CA LEU A 348 -11.82 -26.77 -4.02
C LEU A 348 -13.27 -26.51 -3.64
N PHE A 349 -13.75 -25.26 -3.79
CA PHE A 349 -15.06 -24.85 -3.30
C PHE A 349 -16.08 -24.53 -4.39
N LYS A 350 -15.65 -24.45 -5.66
CA LYS A 350 -16.48 -24.23 -6.85
C LYS A 350 -17.45 -23.04 -6.68
N ASP A 351 -18.74 -23.22 -6.90
CA ASP A 351 -19.77 -22.16 -6.82
C ASP A 351 -20.10 -21.71 -5.39
N ASP A 352 -19.60 -22.43 -4.37
CA ASP A 352 -19.79 -22.08 -2.95
C ASP A 352 -18.71 -21.14 -2.41
N VAL A 353 -17.73 -20.71 -3.23
CA VAL A 353 -16.66 -19.79 -2.82
C VAL A 353 -17.24 -18.52 -2.22
N GLN A 354 -16.85 -18.22 -0.98
CA GLN A 354 -17.22 -17.01 -0.27
C GLN A 354 -16.32 -15.84 -0.65
N GLY A 355 -16.76 -14.61 -0.38
CA GLY A 355 -15.93 -13.41 -0.55
C GLY A 355 -14.65 -13.42 0.31
N ASP A 356 -14.68 -14.14 1.44
CA ASP A 356 -13.53 -14.58 2.23
C ASP A 356 -13.46 -16.11 2.18
N VAL A 357 -12.49 -16.64 1.45
CA VAL A 357 -12.31 -18.07 1.29
C VAL A 357 -12.01 -18.80 2.61
N LEU A 358 -11.54 -18.11 3.64
CA LEU A 358 -11.32 -18.71 4.96
C LEU A 358 -12.63 -19.19 5.61
N LEU A 359 -13.77 -18.61 5.27
CA LEU A 359 -15.07 -19.10 5.70
C LEU A 359 -15.36 -20.50 5.15
N ASN A 360 -14.91 -20.77 3.94
CA ASN A 360 -15.05 -22.09 3.31
C ASN A 360 -14.21 -23.18 4.00
N PHE A 361 -13.13 -22.83 4.68
CA PHE A 361 -12.36 -23.78 5.50
C PHE A 361 -13.12 -24.07 6.80
N SER A 362 -14.29 -24.72 6.70
CA SER A 362 -15.16 -25.11 7.79
C SER A 362 -15.59 -26.57 7.63
N CYS A 363 -16.09 -27.20 8.68
CA CYS A 363 -16.60 -28.56 8.59
C CYS A 363 -17.77 -28.68 7.61
N LYS A 364 -18.61 -27.65 7.49
CA LYS A 364 -19.68 -27.60 6.49
C LYS A 364 -19.20 -27.90 5.06
N SER A 365 -18.00 -27.44 4.69
CA SER A 365 -17.48 -27.58 3.32
C SER A 365 -16.42 -28.67 3.18
N LEU A 366 -15.80 -29.14 4.27
CA LEU A 366 -14.65 -30.03 4.20
C LEU A 366 -14.93 -31.43 4.79
N GLU A 367 -16.08 -31.67 5.46
CA GLU A 367 -16.37 -32.95 6.14
C GLU A 367 -16.36 -34.12 5.18
N ASP A 368 -16.97 -33.96 4.00
CA ASP A 368 -17.01 -35.00 2.96
C ASP A 368 -15.62 -35.32 2.41
N LEU A 369 -14.70 -34.32 2.43
CA LEU A 369 -13.35 -34.45 1.86
C LEU A 369 -12.36 -35.10 2.82
N VAL A 370 -12.39 -34.72 4.10
CA VAL A 370 -11.38 -35.12 5.10
C VAL A 370 -11.95 -35.80 6.32
N GLY A 371 -13.26 -36.02 6.37
CA GLY A 371 -14.00 -36.61 7.48
C GLY A 371 -14.19 -35.63 8.65
N SER A 372 -15.07 -36.04 9.62
CA SER A 372 -15.50 -35.14 10.71
C SER A 372 -14.39 -34.70 11.67
N ARG A 373 -13.41 -35.55 11.95
CA ARG A 373 -12.21 -35.13 12.75
C ARG A 373 -11.22 -34.32 11.93
N GLY A 374 -11.00 -34.69 10.68
CA GLY A 374 -10.08 -34.02 9.77
C GLY A 374 -10.53 -32.61 9.47
N CYS A 375 -11.81 -32.36 9.27
CA CYS A 375 -12.34 -31.01 8.97
C CYS A 375 -12.07 -30.02 10.10
N VAL A 376 -12.20 -30.41 11.37
CA VAL A 376 -11.92 -29.53 12.52
C VAL A 376 -10.43 -29.18 12.56
N VAL A 377 -9.55 -30.17 12.39
CA VAL A 377 -8.09 -29.95 12.41
C VAL A 377 -7.67 -29.01 11.28
N VAL A 378 -8.12 -29.26 10.05
CA VAL A 378 -7.81 -28.42 8.89
C VAL A 378 -8.36 -27.01 9.06
N ALA A 379 -9.61 -26.86 9.49
CA ALA A 379 -10.23 -25.56 9.69
C ALA A 379 -9.47 -24.73 10.74
N VAL A 380 -9.16 -25.31 11.89
CA VAL A 380 -8.41 -24.62 12.96
C VAL A 380 -7.00 -24.27 12.48
N LEU A 381 -6.29 -25.21 11.84
CA LEU A 381 -4.93 -24.98 11.36
C LEU A 381 -4.89 -23.84 10.32
N VAL A 382 -5.66 -23.95 9.25
CA VAL A 382 -5.66 -23.00 8.12
C VAL A 382 -6.07 -21.61 8.59
N ARG A 383 -7.15 -21.51 9.32
CA ARG A 383 -7.68 -20.24 9.84
C ARG A 383 -6.71 -19.59 10.82
N SER A 384 -6.12 -20.35 11.75
CA SER A 384 -5.14 -19.85 12.70
C SER A 384 -3.88 -19.34 12.00
N LEU A 385 -3.32 -20.10 11.05
CA LEU A 385 -2.15 -19.68 10.27
C LEU A 385 -2.39 -18.31 9.61
N TYR A 386 -3.57 -18.12 9.01
CA TYR A 386 -3.85 -16.88 8.32
C TYR A 386 -4.19 -15.71 9.26
N ALA A 387 -4.92 -15.95 10.34
CA ALA A 387 -5.18 -14.93 11.36
C ALA A 387 -3.87 -14.41 11.98
N ILE A 388 -2.90 -15.30 12.24
CA ILE A 388 -1.55 -14.93 12.69
C ILE A 388 -0.83 -14.12 11.61
N THR A 389 -0.89 -14.55 10.33
CA THR A 389 -0.32 -13.80 9.19
C THR A 389 -0.82 -12.35 9.17
N LEU A 390 -2.14 -12.17 9.23
CA LEU A 390 -2.75 -10.83 9.24
C LEU A 390 -2.35 -10.02 10.48
N SER A 391 -2.30 -10.65 11.64
CA SER A 391 -1.87 -10.00 12.89
C SER A 391 -0.41 -9.53 12.82
N MET A 392 0.46 -10.26 12.13
CA MET A 392 1.87 -9.86 11.89
C MET A 392 2.00 -8.76 10.84
N THR A 393 1.13 -8.74 9.84
CA THR A 393 1.14 -7.73 8.77
C THR A 393 0.43 -6.44 9.18
N PHE A 394 -0.52 -6.50 10.11
CA PHE A 394 -1.30 -5.36 10.60
C PHE A 394 -0.44 -4.16 11.04
N PRO A 395 0.61 -4.33 11.87
CA PRO A 395 1.48 -3.22 12.28
C PRO A 395 2.19 -2.53 11.12
N LEU A 396 2.52 -3.23 10.03
CA LEU A 396 3.18 -2.65 8.85
C LEU A 396 2.26 -1.65 8.13
N ILE A 397 1.00 -2.04 7.92
CA ILE A 397 -0.01 -1.17 7.29
C ILE A 397 -0.32 0.01 8.21
N HIS A 398 -0.50 -0.27 9.51
CA HIS A 398 -0.74 0.76 10.51
C HIS A 398 0.43 1.75 10.62
N PHE A 399 1.68 1.30 10.50
CA PHE A 399 2.85 2.18 10.50
C PHE A 399 2.80 3.18 9.35
N ALA A 400 2.55 2.71 8.11
CA ALA A 400 2.44 3.58 6.94
C ALA A 400 1.27 4.58 7.06
N LEU A 401 0.11 4.13 7.59
CA LEU A 401 -1.03 4.97 7.90
C LEU A 401 -0.66 6.10 8.86
N ARG A 402 -0.14 5.72 10.03
CA ARG A 402 0.26 6.67 11.09
C ARG A 402 1.31 7.68 10.60
N GLN A 403 2.28 7.26 9.81
CA GLN A 403 3.28 8.17 9.24
C GLN A 403 2.64 9.23 8.34
N THR A 404 1.71 8.83 7.48
CA THR A 404 0.99 9.74 6.60
C THR A 404 0.13 10.72 7.41
N GLU A 405 -0.62 10.24 8.40
CA GLU A 405 -1.47 11.07 9.24
C GLU A 405 -0.68 12.04 10.12
N MET A 406 0.43 11.58 10.70
CA MET A 406 1.33 12.46 11.45
C MET A 406 1.92 13.55 10.56
N GLY A 407 2.10 13.27 9.25
CA GLY A 407 2.51 14.26 8.26
C GLY A 407 1.43 15.30 7.96
N LEU A 408 0.17 14.85 7.85
CA LEU A 408 -0.99 15.68 7.52
C LEU A 408 -1.48 16.53 8.70
N LEU A 409 -1.53 15.95 9.89
CA LEU A 409 -2.23 16.53 11.04
C LEU A 409 -1.32 17.36 11.96
N PHE A 410 -0.03 17.05 11.99
CA PHE A 410 0.87 17.65 12.96
C PHE A 410 2.09 18.29 12.31
N ALA A 411 2.36 19.54 12.65
CA ALA A 411 3.62 20.20 12.35
C ALA A 411 4.78 19.40 12.97
N ARG A 412 5.98 19.52 12.41
CA ARG A 412 7.15 18.67 12.74
C ARG A 412 7.52 18.71 14.23
N ASP A 413 7.38 19.87 14.86
CA ASP A 413 7.62 20.12 16.28
C ASP A 413 6.58 19.49 17.23
N ARG A 414 5.37 19.21 16.74
CA ARG A 414 4.25 18.64 17.51
C ARG A 414 4.12 17.12 17.39
N ARG A 415 5.05 16.45 16.73
CA ARG A 415 5.03 14.97 16.56
C ARG A 415 5.57 14.25 17.80
N THR A 416 4.88 14.43 18.91
CA THR A 416 5.23 13.83 20.19
C THR A 416 4.89 12.33 20.25
N PRO A 417 5.51 11.55 21.17
CA PRO A 417 5.10 10.16 21.42
C PRO A 417 3.61 10.03 21.78
N LEU A 418 3.08 10.96 22.57
CA LEU A 418 1.66 10.99 22.94
C LEU A 418 0.75 11.17 21.72
N ALA A 419 1.08 12.08 20.80
CA ALA A 419 0.34 12.27 19.56
C ALA A 419 0.36 10.99 18.70
N ARG A 420 1.50 10.30 18.62
CA ARG A 420 1.61 9.02 17.91
C ARG A 420 0.71 7.93 18.49
N TRP A 421 0.70 7.78 19.83
CA TRP A 421 -0.19 6.83 20.51
C TRP A 421 -1.66 7.20 20.33
N GLY A 422 -2.00 8.51 20.42
CA GLY A 422 -3.36 9.01 20.18
C GLY A 422 -3.87 8.69 18.79
N VAL A 423 -3.05 8.93 17.74
CA VAL A 423 -3.38 8.58 16.35
C VAL A 423 -3.52 7.06 16.19
N SER A 424 -2.63 6.26 16.79
CA SER A 424 -2.72 4.81 16.73
C SER A 424 -4.00 4.27 17.36
N LEU A 425 -4.37 4.80 18.53
CA LEU A 425 -5.60 4.41 19.21
C LEU A 425 -6.84 4.82 18.40
N ALA A 426 -6.85 6.03 17.84
CA ALA A 426 -7.95 6.52 17.01
C ALA A 426 -8.16 5.64 15.76
N ASN A 427 -7.08 5.30 15.05
CA ASN A 427 -7.12 4.44 13.88
C ASN A 427 -7.67 3.04 14.22
N LEU A 428 -7.20 2.48 15.31
CA LEU A 428 -7.63 1.16 15.74
C LEU A 428 -9.10 1.16 16.18
N LEU A 429 -9.55 2.22 16.87
CA LEU A 429 -10.94 2.38 17.25
C LEU A 429 -11.86 2.53 16.03
N VAL A 430 -11.46 3.33 15.04
CA VAL A 430 -12.21 3.49 13.78
C VAL A 430 -12.28 2.15 13.03
N ALA A 431 -11.14 1.47 12.88
CA ALA A 431 -11.09 0.18 12.21
C ALA A 431 -11.95 -0.88 12.93
N TYR A 432 -11.89 -0.93 14.26
CA TYR A 432 -12.70 -1.83 15.09
C TYR A 432 -14.21 -1.58 14.91
N VAL A 433 -14.67 -0.34 15.09
CA VAL A 433 -16.10 -0.01 14.98
C VAL A 433 -16.63 -0.30 13.58
N LEU A 434 -15.86 0.01 12.55
CA LEU A 434 -16.27 -0.24 11.16
C LEU A 434 -16.22 -1.74 10.82
N ALA A 435 -15.24 -2.50 11.30
CA ALA A 435 -15.14 -3.94 11.08
C ALA A 435 -16.35 -4.71 11.63
N LEU A 436 -16.93 -4.26 12.76
CA LEU A 436 -18.13 -4.85 13.34
C LEU A 436 -19.41 -4.57 12.52
N LYS A 437 -19.42 -3.46 11.75
CA LYS A 437 -20.60 -3.07 10.94
C LYS A 437 -20.56 -3.65 9.51
N VAL A 438 -19.38 -4.02 9.03
CA VAL A 438 -19.20 -4.55 7.67
C VAL A 438 -19.60 -6.03 7.64
N PRO A 439 -20.55 -6.43 6.77
CA PRO A 439 -21.06 -7.81 6.74
C PRO A 439 -20.06 -8.80 6.14
N ASN A 440 -19.23 -8.37 5.19
CA ASN A 440 -18.24 -9.21 4.50
C ASN A 440 -17.03 -8.34 4.04
N ILE A 441 -15.96 -8.99 3.60
CA ILE A 441 -14.74 -8.28 3.15
C ILE A 441 -14.81 -7.80 1.71
N TRP A 442 -15.75 -8.29 0.91
CA TRP A 442 -15.82 -8.01 -0.52
C TRP A 442 -16.08 -6.52 -0.80
N THR A 443 -17.14 -5.97 -0.19
CA THR A 443 -17.51 -4.56 -0.35
C THR A 443 -16.40 -3.58 0.05
N PRO A 444 -15.76 -3.69 1.24
CA PRO A 444 -14.65 -2.79 1.56
C PRO A 444 -13.43 -2.99 0.66
N LEU A 445 -13.14 -4.19 0.16
CA LEU A 445 -12.10 -4.40 -0.85
C LEU A 445 -12.41 -3.67 -2.15
N GLN A 446 -13.66 -3.72 -2.62
CA GLN A 446 -14.07 -2.98 -3.82
C GLN A 446 -13.96 -1.46 -3.63
N ILE A 447 -14.48 -0.93 -2.53
CA ILE A 447 -14.44 0.52 -2.25
C ILE A 447 -12.99 1.00 -2.12
N THR A 448 -12.18 0.30 -1.32
CA THR A 448 -10.77 0.65 -1.11
C THR A 448 -9.98 0.56 -2.42
N GLY A 449 -10.25 -0.48 -3.22
CA GLY A 449 -9.58 -0.69 -4.50
C GLY A 449 -9.91 0.36 -5.54
N ALA A 450 -11.18 0.71 -5.66
CA ALA A 450 -11.64 1.69 -6.65
C ALA A 450 -11.20 3.12 -6.31
N VAL A 451 -11.45 3.53 -5.06
CA VAL A 451 -11.23 4.92 -4.65
C VAL A 451 -9.76 5.18 -4.31
N ALA A 452 -9.16 4.33 -3.49
CA ALA A 452 -7.82 4.59 -2.97
C ALA A 452 -6.72 3.90 -3.79
N ALA A 453 -6.80 2.57 -3.97
CA ALA A 453 -5.78 1.83 -4.70
C ALA A 453 -5.72 2.24 -6.19
N GLY A 454 -6.85 2.58 -6.81
CA GLY A 454 -6.91 3.15 -8.16
C GLY A 454 -6.14 4.48 -8.27
N ILE A 455 -6.33 5.39 -7.30
CA ILE A 455 -5.63 6.69 -7.29
C ILE A 455 -4.13 6.50 -7.07
N ILE A 456 -3.71 5.83 -5.99
CA ILE A 456 -2.29 5.70 -5.62
C ILE A 456 -1.52 4.73 -6.52
N GLY A 457 -2.20 3.72 -7.07
CA GLY A 457 -1.59 2.69 -7.90
C GLY A 457 -1.53 3.01 -9.39
N PHE A 458 -2.52 3.73 -9.90
CA PHE A 458 -2.65 3.94 -11.35
C PHE A 458 -2.73 5.41 -11.75
N ILE A 459 -3.59 6.21 -11.14
CA ILE A 459 -3.82 7.60 -11.56
C ILE A 459 -2.59 8.46 -11.27
N ILE A 460 -2.14 8.53 -10.02
CA ILE A 460 -1.00 9.38 -9.61
C ILE A 460 0.30 8.98 -10.29
N PRO A 461 0.73 7.70 -10.34
CA PRO A 461 1.96 7.33 -11.02
C PRO A 461 1.94 7.61 -12.52
N SER A 462 0.78 7.45 -13.17
CA SER A 462 0.61 7.78 -14.59
C SER A 462 0.72 9.28 -14.85
N LEU A 463 0.10 10.12 -14.00
CA LEU A 463 0.23 11.57 -14.07
C LEU A 463 1.68 12.02 -13.82
N LEU A 464 2.39 11.40 -12.89
CA LEU A 464 3.82 11.66 -12.67
C LEU A 464 4.61 11.43 -13.96
N HIS A 465 4.39 10.28 -14.63
CA HIS A 465 5.08 9.97 -15.88
C HIS A 465 4.72 10.92 -17.03
N LEU A 466 3.45 11.31 -17.16
CA LEU A 466 3.01 12.24 -18.19
C LEU A 466 3.58 13.66 -18.03
N ARG A 467 3.88 14.08 -16.78
CA ARG A 467 4.51 15.38 -16.45
C ARG A 467 6.04 15.37 -16.54
N VAL A 468 6.64 14.25 -16.95
CA VAL A 468 8.08 14.19 -17.24
C VAL A 468 8.43 15.20 -18.35
N PRO A 469 9.44 16.09 -18.18
CA PRO A 469 9.94 16.90 -19.27
C PRO A 469 10.40 16.05 -20.46
N GLU A 470 10.35 16.61 -21.65
CA GLU A 470 10.84 15.92 -22.84
C GLU A 470 12.30 15.53 -22.69
N GLY A 471 12.61 14.28 -23.00
CA GLY A 471 13.95 13.71 -22.83
C GLY A 471 13.97 12.24 -23.26
N PRO A 472 15.15 11.60 -23.27
CA PRO A 472 15.32 10.24 -23.82
C PRO A 472 14.46 9.17 -23.11
N GLU A 473 13.93 9.46 -21.92
CA GLU A 473 13.06 8.56 -21.17
C GLU A 473 11.57 8.75 -21.47
N LYS A 474 11.18 9.85 -22.13
CA LYS A 474 9.80 10.11 -22.55
C LYS A 474 9.59 9.60 -23.98
N THR A 475 9.29 8.32 -24.10
CA THR A 475 8.89 7.74 -25.38
C THR A 475 7.39 7.93 -25.62
N THR A 476 6.98 8.12 -26.88
CA THR A 476 5.56 8.20 -27.27
C THR A 476 4.80 6.96 -26.77
N GLY A 477 5.39 5.76 -26.91
CA GLY A 477 4.81 4.52 -26.38
C GLY A 477 4.63 4.54 -24.85
N GLY A 478 5.59 5.10 -24.10
CA GLY A 478 5.47 5.28 -22.66
C GLY A 478 4.32 6.20 -22.27
N ALA A 479 4.13 7.31 -22.99
CA ALA A 479 3.02 8.23 -22.76
C ALA A 479 1.66 7.58 -23.06
N VAL A 480 1.54 6.82 -24.16
CA VAL A 480 0.31 6.07 -24.49
C VAL A 480 -0.03 5.07 -23.37
N VAL A 481 0.96 4.30 -22.91
CA VAL A 481 0.75 3.35 -21.80
C VAL A 481 0.31 4.08 -20.53
N ALA A 482 0.90 5.24 -20.22
CA ALA A 482 0.50 6.02 -19.03
C ALA A 482 -0.94 6.54 -19.15
N VAL A 483 -1.37 6.98 -20.35
CA VAL A 483 -2.78 7.37 -20.57
C VAL A 483 -3.71 6.18 -20.41
N LEU A 484 -3.37 5.01 -20.94
CA LEU A 484 -4.18 3.79 -20.75
C LEU A 484 -4.32 3.38 -19.29
N LEU A 485 -3.22 3.44 -18.52
CA LEU A 485 -3.22 3.14 -17.08
C LEU A 485 -4.04 4.14 -16.28
N LEU A 486 -3.93 5.43 -16.61
CA LEU A 486 -4.75 6.49 -16.03
C LEU A 486 -6.24 6.24 -16.31
N SER A 487 -6.58 5.96 -17.56
CA SER A 487 -7.96 5.67 -17.99
C SER A 487 -8.51 4.44 -17.28
N LEU A 488 -7.71 3.38 -17.12
CA LEU A 488 -8.09 2.18 -16.40
C LEU A 488 -8.45 2.51 -14.93
N GLY A 489 -7.62 3.28 -14.23
CA GLY A 489 -7.91 3.69 -12.85
C GLY A 489 -9.19 4.52 -12.74
N VAL A 490 -9.42 5.45 -13.67
CA VAL A 490 -10.64 6.30 -13.70
C VAL A 490 -11.88 5.47 -14.00
N ILE A 491 -11.84 4.61 -15.03
CA ILE A 491 -12.98 3.78 -15.44
C ILE A 491 -13.39 2.83 -14.32
N VAL A 492 -12.42 2.10 -13.74
CA VAL A 492 -12.69 1.18 -12.62
C VAL A 492 -13.29 1.93 -11.42
N GLY A 493 -12.74 3.12 -11.08
CA GLY A 493 -13.29 3.97 -10.03
C GLY A 493 -14.73 4.41 -10.30
N ALA A 494 -15.01 4.91 -11.51
CA ALA A 494 -16.34 5.37 -11.90
C ALA A 494 -17.38 4.24 -11.91
N VAL A 495 -17.04 3.08 -12.45
CA VAL A 495 -17.93 1.91 -12.47
C VAL A 495 -18.25 1.42 -11.06
N THR A 496 -17.24 1.36 -10.17
CA THR A 496 -17.49 0.93 -8.79
C THR A 496 -18.38 1.91 -8.04
N VAL A 497 -18.16 3.22 -8.22
CA VAL A 497 -19.05 4.24 -7.64
C VAL A 497 -20.47 4.08 -8.17
N TYR A 498 -20.64 3.86 -9.47
CA TYR A 498 -21.96 3.58 -10.07
C TYR A 498 -22.62 2.35 -9.44
N GLN A 499 -21.89 1.24 -9.33
CA GLN A 499 -22.40 0.00 -8.71
C GLN A 499 -22.76 0.19 -7.22
N LEU A 500 -22.02 1.05 -6.49
CA LEU A 500 -22.33 1.36 -5.10
C LEU A 500 -23.72 2.05 -4.98
N PHE A 501 -24.04 2.97 -5.88
CA PHE A 501 -25.33 3.69 -5.86
C PHE A 501 -26.49 2.87 -6.42
N THR A 502 -26.23 1.91 -7.30
CA THR A 502 -27.27 1.05 -7.91
C THR A 502 -27.51 -0.26 -7.14
N GLY A 503 -26.78 -0.49 -6.03
CA GLY A 503 -26.89 -1.73 -5.25
C GLY A 503 -26.23 -2.94 -5.94
N GLY A 504 -25.43 -2.73 -6.98
CA GLY A 504 -24.75 -3.77 -7.75
C GLY A 504 -23.45 -4.30 -7.14
N LEU A 505 -23.09 -3.89 -5.92
CA LEU A 505 -21.95 -4.43 -5.16
C LEU A 505 -22.37 -5.70 -4.44
N GLY A 506 -22.16 -6.89 -5.05
CA GLY A 506 -22.51 -8.20 -4.48
C GLY A 506 -21.71 -9.34 -5.10
#